data_aae4ed48ad8ba672ec02a436474d7d96
#
_entry.id   aae4ed48ad8ba672ec02a436474d7d96
#
_cell.length_a   1.000
_cell.length_b   1.000
_cell.length_c   1.000
_cell.angle_alpha   90.00
_cell.angle_beta   90.00
_cell.angle_gamma   90.00
#
_symmetry.space_group_name_H-M   'P 1'
#
loop_
_entity.id
_entity.type
_entity.pdbx_description
1 polymer ?
#
loop_
_entity_poly.entity_id
_entity_poly.type
_entity_poly.pdbx_seq_one_letter_code
_entity_poly.pdbx_strand_id
1 'polypeptide(L)'
;MLFRSAVANRAPPGLFGGLIADVPFVDVVNTMLDADLPLTPPEWLEWGNPITDPAVFESMRAYSPYDNVAPRSYPAILALGGLTDPRVTYWEPAKWVARLQSTMTGGGPVVLKTNMQAGHGGASGRFDRLAEVALEYGFALACATRGAALDTTAGTVQGKASS
;
A
#
# COMPACT_ATOMS: atom_id res chain seq x y z
N MET A 1 2.01 -5.38 -8.49
CA MET A 1 1.95 -4.55 -7.27
C MET A 1 0.87 -4.99 -6.27
N LEU A 2 -0.21 -5.63 -6.70
CA LEU A 2 -1.28 -6.20 -5.84
C LEU A 2 -0.75 -7.02 -4.65
N PHE A 3 0.23 -7.90 -4.88
CA PHE A 3 0.76 -8.81 -3.87
C PHE A 3 1.29 -8.11 -2.61
N ARG A 4 2.04 -7.01 -2.76
CA ARG A 4 2.63 -6.29 -1.61
C ARG A 4 1.56 -5.62 -0.73
N SER A 5 0.51 -5.12 -1.34
CA SER A 5 -0.57 -4.43 -0.62
C SER A 5 -1.51 -5.41 0.10
N ALA A 6 -1.77 -6.59 -0.50
CA ALA A 6 -2.50 -7.67 0.17
C ALA A 6 -1.72 -8.22 1.38
N VAL A 7 -0.38 -8.24 1.31
CA VAL A 7 0.48 -8.61 2.44
C VAL A 7 0.30 -7.67 3.63
N ALA A 8 0.11 -6.36 3.42
CA ALA A 8 -0.14 -5.41 4.51
C ALA A 8 -1.35 -5.78 5.36
N ASN A 9 -2.40 -6.32 4.73
CA ASN A 9 -3.62 -6.74 5.41
C ASN A 9 -3.47 -8.08 6.17
N ARG A 10 -2.55 -8.94 5.75
CA ARG A 10 -2.44 -10.34 6.24
C ARG A 10 -1.21 -10.60 7.10
N ALA A 11 -0.20 -9.78 7.02
CA ALA A 11 1.03 -9.97 7.78
C ALA A 11 0.78 -9.92 9.29
N PRO A 12 1.46 -10.77 10.06
CA PRO A 12 1.47 -10.63 11.51
C PRO A 12 1.97 -9.25 11.93
N PRO A 13 1.43 -8.67 13.01
CA PRO A 13 1.95 -7.43 13.57
C PRO A 13 3.46 -7.53 13.86
N GLY A 14 4.21 -6.51 13.47
CA GLY A 14 5.66 -6.45 13.71
C GLY A 14 6.53 -7.18 12.69
N LEU A 15 5.96 -7.90 11.70
CA LEU A 15 6.75 -8.56 10.66
C LEU A 15 7.47 -7.56 9.76
N PHE A 16 6.84 -6.41 9.47
CA PHE A 16 7.42 -5.35 8.65
C PHE A 16 7.54 -4.07 9.46
N GLY A 17 8.72 -3.46 9.47
CA GLY A 17 8.94 -2.13 10.02
C GLY A 17 8.29 -1.02 9.19
N GLY A 18 8.18 -1.23 7.88
CA GLY A 18 7.50 -0.33 6.96
C GLY A 18 7.29 -0.95 5.58
N LEU A 19 6.37 -0.37 4.83
CA LEU A 19 6.03 -0.76 3.45
C LEU A 19 6.06 0.47 2.54
N ILE A 20 6.71 0.35 1.39
CA ILE A 20 6.62 1.33 0.30
C ILE A 20 5.78 0.69 -0.81
N ALA A 21 4.65 1.31 -1.09
CA ALA A 21 3.69 0.90 -2.11
C ALA A 21 3.73 1.91 -3.27
N ASP A 22 4.58 1.64 -4.25
CA ASP A 22 4.71 2.46 -5.44
C ASP A 22 3.68 2.02 -6.49
N VAL A 23 2.83 2.95 -6.92
CA VAL A 23 1.68 2.76 -7.81
C VAL A 23 0.90 1.47 -7.49
N PRO A 24 0.36 1.34 -6.27
CA PRO A 24 -0.23 0.10 -5.81
C PRO A 24 -1.62 -0.11 -6.41
N PHE A 25 -1.81 -1.25 -7.07
CA PHE A 25 -3.12 -1.73 -7.49
C PHE A 25 -3.85 -2.31 -6.27
N VAL A 26 -4.74 -1.53 -5.67
CA VAL A 26 -5.33 -1.84 -4.34
C VAL A 26 -6.85 -1.89 -4.33
N ASP A 27 -7.52 -1.24 -5.28
CA ASP A 27 -8.97 -1.22 -5.40
C ASP A 27 -9.45 -2.20 -6.49
N VAL A 28 -9.01 -3.45 -6.37
CA VAL A 28 -9.12 -4.48 -7.42
C VAL A 28 -10.55 -4.67 -7.88
N VAL A 29 -11.50 -4.78 -6.95
CA VAL A 29 -12.90 -5.05 -7.28
C VAL A 29 -13.50 -3.92 -8.09
N ASN A 30 -13.37 -2.67 -7.63
CA ASN A 30 -13.94 -1.52 -8.34
C ASN A 30 -13.29 -1.30 -9.70
N THR A 31 -11.95 -1.44 -9.78
CA THR A 31 -11.24 -1.30 -11.06
C THR A 31 -11.63 -2.39 -12.06
N MET A 32 -11.75 -3.64 -11.63
CA MET A 32 -12.11 -4.75 -12.52
C MET A 32 -13.60 -4.77 -12.89
N LEU A 33 -14.44 -4.03 -12.18
CA LEU A 33 -15.85 -3.82 -12.54
C LEU A 33 -16.05 -2.62 -13.50
N ASP A 34 -15.06 -1.78 -13.71
CA ASP A 34 -15.14 -0.60 -14.56
C ASP A 34 -14.62 -0.92 -15.98
N ALA A 35 -15.54 -1.24 -16.89
CA ALA A 35 -15.25 -1.57 -18.27
C ALA A 35 -14.73 -0.36 -19.11
N ASP A 36 -14.87 0.85 -18.60
CA ASP A 36 -14.43 2.07 -19.30
C ASP A 36 -12.93 2.37 -19.05
N LEU A 37 -12.33 1.72 -18.06
CA LEU A 37 -10.89 1.84 -17.82
C LEU A 37 -10.10 1.09 -18.90
N PRO A 38 -9.01 1.70 -19.43
CA PRO A 38 -8.35 1.21 -20.64
C PRO A 38 -7.71 -0.18 -20.49
N LEU A 39 -7.32 -0.58 -19.29
CA LEU A 39 -6.71 -1.89 -19.04
C LEU A 39 -7.68 -2.94 -18.53
N THR A 40 -8.83 -2.56 -17.99
CA THR A 40 -9.77 -3.51 -17.37
C THR A 40 -10.26 -4.59 -18.34
N PRO A 41 -10.84 -4.27 -19.54
CA PRO A 41 -11.31 -5.33 -20.43
C PRO A 41 -10.21 -6.27 -20.94
N PRO A 42 -9.01 -5.78 -21.35
CA PRO A 42 -7.90 -6.69 -21.71
C PRO A 42 -7.45 -7.61 -20.57
N GLU A 43 -7.47 -7.13 -19.33
CA GLU A 43 -7.00 -7.89 -18.17
C GLU A 43 -7.99 -8.97 -17.71
N TRP A 44 -9.26 -8.93 -18.13
CA TRP A 44 -10.20 -10.01 -17.83
C TRP A 44 -9.77 -11.38 -18.39
N LEU A 45 -8.92 -11.40 -19.41
CA LEU A 45 -8.36 -12.66 -19.93
C LEU A 45 -7.41 -13.33 -18.92
N GLU A 46 -6.74 -12.52 -18.07
CA GLU A 46 -5.80 -13.02 -17.08
C GLU A 46 -6.46 -13.20 -15.70
N TRP A 47 -7.27 -12.25 -15.28
CA TRP A 47 -7.83 -12.18 -13.92
C TRP A 47 -9.24 -12.80 -13.80
N GLY A 48 -9.94 -12.96 -14.93
CA GLY A 48 -11.37 -13.26 -14.99
C GLY A 48 -12.23 -11.99 -15.02
N ASN A 49 -13.48 -12.15 -15.47
CA ASN A 49 -14.43 -11.04 -15.57
C ASN A 49 -15.44 -11.07 -14.40
N PRO A 50 -15.30 -10.19 -13.40
CA PRO A 50 -16.18 -10.18 -12.23
C PRO A 50 -17.59 -9.64 -12.54
N ILE A 51 -17.82 -9.01 -13.71
CA ILE A 51 -19.14 -8.53 -14.13
C ILE A 51 -20.04 -9.71 -14.51
N THR A 52 -19.46 -10.72 -15.15
CA THR A 52 -20.20 -11.86 -15.72
C THR A 52 -20.10 -13.12 -14.88
N ASP A 53 -19.11 -13.20 -13.98
CA ASP A 53 -18.87 -14.39 -13.15
C ASP A 53 -18.81 -14.03 -11.66
N PRO A 54 -19.85 -14.38 -10.88
CA PRO A 54 -19.88 -14.15 -9.43
C PRO A 54 -18.76 -14.86 -8.66
N ALA A 55 -18.25 -16.00 -9.14
CA ALA A 55 -17.15 -16.71 -8.48
C ALA A 55 -15.83 -15.93 -8.62
N VAL A 56 -15.61 -15.33 -9.78
CA VAL A 56 -14.47 -14.42 -10.02
C VAL A 56 -14.58 -13.20 -9.13
N PHE A 57 -15.78 -12.58 -9.03
CA PHE A 57 -16.01 -11.45 -8.15
C PHE A 57 -15.65 -11.76 -6.68
N GLU A 58 -16.17 -12.87 -6.15
CA GLU A 58 -15.90 -13.30 -4.77
C GLU A 58 -14.41 -13.61 -4.55
N SER A 59 -13.76 -14.23 -5.53
CA SER A 59 -12.32 -14.48 -5.49
C SER A 59 -11.52 -13.17 -5.41
N MET A 60 -11.83 -12.21 -6.27
CA MET A 60 -11.17 -10.89 -6.25
C MET A 60 -11.40 -10.16 -4.93
N ARG A 61 -12.63 -10.15 -4.43
CA ARG A 61 -13.00 -9.53 -3.16
C ARG A 61 -12.20 -10.11 -1.99
N ALA A 62 -11.94 -11.42 -2.01
CA ALA A 62 -11.22 -12.11 -0.94
C ALA A 62 -9.75 -11.64 -0.77
N TYR A 63 -9.11 -11.13 -1.82
CA TYR A 63 -7.73 -10.64 -1.75
C TYR A 63 -7.57 -9.14 -2.01
N SER A 64 -8.60 -8.43 -2.47
CA SER A 64 -8.54 -7.00 -2.75
C SER A 64 -8.07 -6.19 -1.53
N PRO A 65 -6.94 -5.47 -1.63
CA PRO A 65 -6.38 -4.78 -0.46
C PRO A 65 -7.31 -3.75 0.15
N TYR A 66 -8.01 -2.99 -0.67
CA TYR A 66 -8.96 -1.97 -0.22
C TYR A 66 -10.14 -2.58 0.54
N ASP A 67 -10.71 -3.68 0.03
CA ASP A 67 -11.90 -4.30 0.60
C ASP A 67 -11.60 -5.04 1.91
N ASN A 68 -10.36 -5.47 2.11
CA ASN A 68 -9.92 -6.23 3.28
C ASN A 68 -9.18 -5.40 4.34
N VAL A 69 -9.31 -4.07 4.31
CA VAL A 69 -8.84 -3.23 5.42
C VAL A 69 -9.71 -3.50 6.65
N ALA A 70 -9.09 -3.83 7.78
CA ALA A 70 -9.75 -4.20 9.03
C ALA A 70 -9.24 -3.36 10.21
N PRO A 71 -10.01 -3.28 11.33
CA PRO A 71 -9.56 -2.63 12.57
C PRO A 71 -8.40 -3.42 13.20
N ARG A 72 -7.16 -3.03 12.91
CA ARG A 72 -5.93 -3.64 13.43
C ARG A 72 -4.77 -2.64 13.37
N SER A 73 -3.64 -3.03 13.96
CA SER A 73 -2.38 -2.30 13.79
C SER A 73 -1.78 -2.61 12.41
N TYR A 74 -1.33 -1.57 11.72
CA TYR A 74 -0.64 -1.65 10.43
C TYR A 74 0.80 -1.15 10.57
N PRO A 75 1.74 -1.67 9.75
CA PRO A 75 3.09 -1.10 9.69
C PRO A 75 3.04 0.35 9.19
N ALA A 76 4.16 1.05 9.25
CA ALA A 76 4.29 2.31 8.53
C ALA A 76 4.14 2.07 7.02
N ILE A 77 3.35 2.89 6.32
CA ILE A 77 3.08 2.74 4.88
C ILE A 77 3.31 4.08 4.20
N LEU A 78 4.15 4.06 3.16
CA LEU A 78 4.26 5.13 2.17
C LEU A 78 3.62 4.64 0.86
N ALA A 79 2.49 5.22 0.49
CA ALA A 79 1.86 4.99 -0.80
C ALA A 79 2.24 6.11 -1.77
N LEU A 80 2.63 5.73 -2.99
CA LEU A 80 3.02 6.64 -4.07
C LEU A 80 2.07 6.47 -5.24
N GLY A 81 1.72 7.56 -5.92
CA GLY A 81 0.89 7.53 -7.11
C GLY A 81 1.10 8.74 -8.00
N GLY A 82 0.71 8.64 -9.27
CA GLY A 82 0.72 9.73 -10.23
C GLY A 82 -0.69 10.19 -10.59
N LEU A 83 -0.91 11.50 -10.67
CA LEU A 83 -2.24 12.06 -10.99
C LEU A 83 -2.74 11.62 -12.37
N THR A 84 -1.84 11.53 -13.34
CA THR A 84 -2.14 11.20 -14.73
C THR A 84 -1.81 9.75 -15.08
N ASP A 85 -1.75 8.85 -14.08
CA ASP A 85 -1.49 7.43 -14.30
C ASP A 85 -2.72 6.76 -14.96
N PRO A 86 -2.57 6.23 -16.21
CA PRO A 86 -3.67 5.56 -16.90
C PRO A 86 -3.80 4.07 -16.56
N ARG A 87 -2.85 3.50 -15.78
CA ARG A 87 -2.80 2.08 -15.45
C ARG A 87 -3.33 1.81 -14.05
N VAL A 88 -2.79 2.54 -13.07
CA VAL A 88 -3.27 2.54 -11.69
C VAL A 88 -3.71 3.95 -11.36
N THR A 89 -4.99 4.16 -11.41
CA THR A 89 -5.58 5.49 -11.24
C THR A 89 -5.25 6.06 -9.85
N TYR A 90 -5.00 7.36 -9.79
CA TYR A 90 -4.54 8.05 -8.57
C TYR A 90 -5.49 7.87 -7.36
N TRP A 91 -6.77 7.61 -7.62
CA TRP A 91 -7.74 7.40 -6.55
C TRP A 91 -7.61 6.06 -5.84
N GLU A 92 -6.99 5.05 -6.46
CA GLU A 92 -6.77 3.76 -5.80
C GLU A 92 -5.90 3.90 -4.55
N PRO A 93 -4.64 4.39 -4.62
CA PRO A 93 -3.85 4.63 -3.43
C PRO A 93 -4.48 5.66 -2.48
N ALA A 94 -5.16 6.67 -3.01
CA ALA A 94 -5.79 7.71 -2.19
C ALA A 94 -6.93 7.13 -1.33
N LYS A 95 -7.84 6.37 -1.92
CA LYS A 95 -8.93 5.68 -1.22
C LYS A 95 -8.40 4.69 -0.18
N TRP A 96 -7.38 3.90 -0.57
CA TRP A 96 -6.79 2.90 0.30
C TRP A 96 -6.14 3.53 1.54
N VAL A 97 -5.33 4.57 1.36
CA VAL A 97 -4.71 5.31 2.47
C VAL A 97 -5.79 5.92 3.38
N ALA A 98 -6.81 6.57 2.82
CA ALA A 98 -7.89 7.15 3.60
C ALA A 98 -8.64 6.08 4.42
N ARG A 99 -8.90 4.91 3.83
CA ARG A 99 -9.56 3.79 4.51
C ARG A 99 -8.67 3.20 5.61
N LEU A 100 -7.36 3.04 5.37
CA LEU A 100 -6.41 2.62 6.40
C LEU A 100 -6.41 3.59 7.58
N GLN A 101 -6.25 4.90 7.31
CA GLN A 101 -6.22 5.94 8.36
C GLN A 101 -7.50 5.99 9.20
N SER A 102 -8.67 5.75 8.58
CA SER A 102 -9.95 5.76 9.29
C SER A 102 -10.26 4.46 10.05
N THR A 103 -9.60 3.35 9.69
CA THR A 103 -9.96 2.02 10.20
C THR A 103 -8.91 1.46 11.17
N MET A 104 -7.63 1.79 10.98
CA MET A 104 -6.54 1.25 11.78
C MET A 104 -6.68 1.63 13.26
N THR A 105 -6.27 0.71 14.14
CA THR A 105 -6.32 0.91 15.60
C THR A 105 -4.94 1.18 16.22
N GLY A 106 -3.88 1.18 15.41
CA GLY A 106 -2.52 1.43 15.86
C GLY A 106 -1.49 1.26 14.75
N GLY A 107 -0.22 1.51 15.05
CA GLY A 107 0.88 1.45 14.08
C GLY A 107 1.05 2.73 13.27
N GLY A 108 1.40 2.62 12.00
CA GLY A 108 1.64 3.75 11.11
C GLY A 108 2.99 4.44 11.31
N PRO A 109 3.23 5.59 10.67
CA PRO A 109 2.26 6.38 9.90
C PRO A 109 1.86 5.74 8.57
N VAL A 110 0.66 6.06 8.10
CA VAL A 110 0.19 5.72 6.76
C VAL A 110 0.04 7.03 5.99
N VAL A 111 0.84 7.20 4.95
CA VAL A 111 0.95 8.46 4.20
C VAL A 111 0.85 8.25 2.70
N LEU A 112 0.34 9.25 1.99
CA LEU A 112 0.22 9.27 0.54
C LEU A 112 1.08 10.41 -0.03
N LYS A 113 1.82 10.12 -1.08
CA LYS A 113 2.44 11.11 -1.96
C LYS A 113 1.89 10.93 -3.38
N THR A 114 1.09 11.86 -3.85
CA THR A 114 0.67 11.92 -5.26
C THR A 114 1.55 12.89 -6.02
N ASN A 115 2.20 12.41 -7.09
CA ASN A 115 2.89 13.28 -8.02
C ASN A 115 1.86 13.89 -8.98
N MET A 116 1.67 15.21 -8.87
CA MET A 116 0.63 15.95 -9.62
C MET A 116 0.97 16.14 -11.11
N GLN A 117 2.20 15.83 -11.52
CA GLN A 117 2.71 16.03 -12.88
C GLN A 117 3.17 14.75 -13.56
N ALA A 118 3.03 13.60 -12.89
CA ALA A 118 3.51 12.34 -13.39
C ALA A 118 2.40 11.29 -13.56
N GLY A 119 2.66 10.35 -14.48
CA GLY A 119 1.89 9.13 -14.67
C GLY A 119 2.55 7.92 -13.99
N HIS A 120 2.32 6.73 -14.57
CA HIS A 120 2.77 5.43 -14.02
C HIS A 120 4.28 5.29 -13.80
N GLY A 121 5.09 5.98 -14.59
CA GLY A 121 6.56 5.92 -14.50
C GLY A 121 7.19 6.87 -13.48
N GLY A 122 6.39 7.62 -12.71
CA GLY A 122 6.89 8.65 -11.81
C GLY A 122 7.38 9.90 -12.55
N ALA A 123 8.19 10.71 -11.90
CA ALA A 123 8.70 11.96 -12.44
C ALA A 123 9.60 11.72 -13.67
N SER A 124 9.40 12.51 -14.72
CA SER A 124 10.15 12.41 -15.97
C SER A 124 11.50 13.15 -15.93
N GLY A 125 11.69 14.07 -15.00
CA GLY A 125 12.92 14.83 -14.82
C GLY A 125 13.98 14.07 -14.00
N ARG A 126 15.26 14.14 -14.38
CA ARG A 126 16.36 13.47 -13.65
C ARG A 126 16.40 13.87 -12.16
N PHE A 127 16.25 15.15 -11.88
CA PHE A 127 16.31 15.66 -10.50
C PHE A 127 15.03 15.34 -9.72
N ASP A 128 13.88 15.40 -10.37
CA ASP A 128 12.60 15.05 -9.76
C ASP A 128 12.55 13.56 -9.40
N ARG A 129 13.11 12.72 -10.27
CA ARG A 129 13.28 11.28 -9.99
C ARG A 129 14.19 11.02 -8.78
N LEU A 130 15.28 11.78 -8.64
CA LEU A 130 16.16 11.65 -7.47
C LEU A 130 15.45 12.08 -6.18
N ALA A 131 14.57 13.07 -6.23
CA ALA A 131 13.77 13.47 -5.07
C ALA A 131 12.76 12.39 -4.65
N GLU A 132 12.15 11.68 -5.61
CA GLU A 132 11.29 10.52 -5.33
C GLU A 132 12.08 9.41 -4.65
N VAL A 133 13.22 9.03 -5.22
CA VAL A 133 14.11 8.01 -4.65
C VAL A 133 14.58 8.41 -3.24
N ALA A 134 14.94 9.67 -3.03
CA ALA A 134 15.34 10.17 -1.71
C ALA A 134 14.21 10.07 -0.67
N LEU A 135 12.97 10.32 -1.07
CA LEU A 135 11.79 10.14 -0.21
C LEU A 135 11.63 8.68 0.23
N GLU A 136 11.74 7.75 -0.72
CA GLU A 136 11.61 6.31 -0.45
C GLU A 136 12.71 5.82 0.51
N TYR A 137 13.97 6.17 0.24
CA TYR A 137 15.09 5.83 1.14
C TYR A 137 14.95 6.49 2.51
N GLY A 138 14.56 7.76 2.56
CA GLY A 138 14.30 8.47 3.81
C GLY A 138 13.23 7.80 4.65
N PHE A 139 12.13 7.36 4.02
CA PHE A 139 11.08 6.61 4.69
C PHE A 139 11.58 5.26 5.20
N ALA A 140 12.30 4.50 4.37
CA ALA A 140 12.85 3.20 4.76
C ALA A 140 13.82 3.31 5.96
N LEU A 141 14.71 4.31 5.94
CA LEU A 141 15.64 4.58 7.05
C LEU A 141 14.88 4.97 8.34
N ALA A 142 13.86 5.82 8.23
CA ALA A 142 13.04 6.20 9.38
C ALA A 142 12.30 5.01 10.00
N CYS A 143 11.84 4.05 9.17
CA CYS A 143 11.23 2.82 9.65
C CYS A 143 12.25 1.92 10.35
N ALA A 144 13.45 1.76 9.79
CA ALA A 144 14.52 0.94 10.36
C ALA A 144 14.99 1.47 11.71
N THR A 145 15.16 2.79 11.85
CA THR A 145 15.58 3.42 13.12
C THR A 145 14.50 3.32 14.20
N ARG A 146 13.21 3.38 13.85
CA ARG A 146 12.11 3.14 14.80
C ARG A 146 12.11 1.70 15.32
N GLY A 147 12.33 0.71 14.47
CA GLY A 147 12.44 -0.70 14.87
C GLY A 147 13.57 -0.90 15.86
N ALA A 148 14.75 -0.37 15.57
CA ALA A 148 15.91 -0.47 16.46
C ALA A 148 15.69 0.21 17.84
N ALA A 149 14.96 1.32 17.89
CA ALA A 149 14.64 2.01 19.14
C ALA A 149 13.66 1.21 20.02
N LEU A 150 12.73 0.49 19.43
CA LEU A 150 11.79 -0.37 20.15
C LEU A 150 12.49 -1.61 20.73
N ASP A 151 13.42 -2.22 20.00
CA ASP A 151 14.21 -3.37 20.47
C ASP A 151 15.12 -3.02 21.66
N THR A 152 15.71 -1.82 21.66
CA THR A 152 16.56 -1.36 22.78
C THR A 152 15.76 -1.10 24.05
N THR A 153 14.51 -0.64 23.95
CA THR A 153 13.64 -0.43 25.12
C THR A 153 13.11 -1.76 25.70
N ALA A 154 12.85 -2.75 24.85
CA ALA A 154 12.43 -4.09 25.29
C ALA A 154 13.53 -4.82 26.05
N GLY A 155 14.79 -4.67 25.63
CA GLY A 155 15.97 -5.26 26.32
C GLY A 155 16.23 -4.67 27.69
N THR A 156 15.87 -3.42 27.94
CA THR A 156 16.11 -2.73 29.21
C THR A 156 15.12 -3.13 30.30
N VAL A 157 13.93 -3.60 29.94
CA VAL A 157 12.89 -4.01 30.91
C VAL A 157 13.16 -5.41 31.50
N GLN A 158 13.85 -6.29 30.78
CA GLN A 158 14.19 -7.65 31.30
C GLN A 158 15.39 -7.67 32.24
N GLY A 159 16.18 -6.63 32.31
CA GLY A 159 17.38 -6.57 33.18
C GLY A 159 17.14 -6.14 34.65
N LYS A 160 15.90 -5.80 35.04
CA LYS A 160 15.58 -5.29 36.39
C LYS A 160 14.77 -6.23 37.29
N ALA A 161 14.57 -7.48 36.91
CA ALA A 161 13.75 -8.44 37.67
C ALA A 161 14.58 -9.56 38.37
N SER A 162 15.90 -9.36 38.56
CA SER A 162 16.71 -10.30 39.32
C SER A 162 17.78 -9.56 40.15
N SER A 163 17.31 -9.02 41.25
CA SER A 163 18.15 -8.69 42.44
C SER A 163 17.26 -8.60 43.67
#